data_782274aff21821bc020287271ebeccb4
#
_entry.id   782274aff21821bc020287271ebeccb4
#
_cell.length_a   1.000
_cell.length_b   1.000
_cell.length_c   1.000
_cell.angle_alpha   90.00
_cell.angle_beta   90.00
_cell.angle_gamma   90.00
#
_symmetry.space_group_name_H-M   'P 1'
#
loop_
_entity.id
_entity.type
_entity.pdbx_description
1 polymer ?
#
loop_
_entity_poly.entity_id
_entity_poly.type
_entity_poly.pdbx_seq_one_letter_code
_entity_poly.pdbx_strand_id
1 'polypeptide(L)'
;MQPTVAIILVNWNSFEVTNDCIISLKEIQYAAHTIVMVDNGSTDGSGKQLKQLHPEIVLIESATNQGFTGGNNLGFEYSIKQGFDYSLLLNNDTFVEPDFLNHLVNYMEAHPKVGIVQPRIHFNHDRSLLWNGGSYYSKWLGFLYTKGFNRKTSAKYLQFKEVDWITGCAFLTKNSILRKTGLLAPNMFIYSEDVDLSFRIKALGYQLMYHPHSVIYHIAGMSNKSKTKGKEGFVNPIVHYLNQRNRIWLLKKYTPWYCVPTATLCNIFYISLIMGYFAVRRRFTKLKAVISAVKDGLSGHIAPAFGEFSEKK
;
A
#
# COMPACT_ATOMS: atom_id res chain seq x y z
N MET A 1 24.64 -6.28 -17.49
CA MET A 1 24.65 -6.23 -16.01
C MET A 1 23.23 -6.48 -15.54
N GLN A 2 23.07 -7.16 -14.40
CA GLN A 2 21.76 -7.35 -13.78
C GLN A 2 21.24 -6.00 -13.27
N PRO A 3 19.97 -5.61 -13.52
CA PRO A 3 19.40 -4.35 -13.03
C PRO A 3 19.47 -4.23 -11.50
N THR A 4 19.76 -3.05 -10.99
CA THR A 4 19.83 -2.80 -9.54
C THR A 4 18.47 -2.50 -8.95
N VAL A 5 18.16 -3.07 -7.78
CA VAL A 5 16.86 -2.93 -7.11
C VAL A 5 17.02 -2.39 -5.69
N ALA A 6 16.39 -1.28 -5.37
CA ALA A 6 16.19 -0.84 -4.00
C ALA A 6 14.88 -1.45 -3.44
N ILE A 7 15.00 -2.29 -2.40
CA ILE A 7 13.85 -2.86 -1.67
C ILE A 7 13.53 -1.92 -0.52
N ILE A 8 12.40 -1.23 -0.60
CA ILE A 8 12.00 -0.17 0.33
C ILE A 8 11.04 -0.76 1.37
N LEU A 9 11.46 -0.71 2.63
CA LEU A 9 10.68 -1.07 3.81
C LEU A 9 10.42 0.16 4.66
N VAL A 10 9.21 0.31 5.19
CA VAL A 10 8.90 1.37 6.16
C VAL A 10 8.66 0.73 7.53
N ASN A 11 9.51 1.09 8.51
CA ASN A 11 9.34 0.72 9.90
C ASN A 11 8.68 1.85 10.69
N TRP A 12 7.74 1.52 11.56
CA TRP A 12 7.19 2.43 12.57
C TRP A 12 6.77 1.64 13.81
N ASN A 13 7.59 1.72 14.88
CA ASN A 13 7.36 1.01 16.15
C ASN A 13 7.06 -0.50 15.97
N SER A 14 7.86 -1.18 15.12
CA SER A 14 7.54 -2.54 14.67
C SER A 14 8.80 -3.39 14.49
N PHE A 15 9.60 -3.54 15.58
CA PHE A 15 10.88 -4.24 15.54
C PHE A 15 10.75 -5.68 15.04
N GLU A 16 9.96 -6.53 15.72
CA GLU A 16 9.93 -7.98 15.47
C GLU A 16 9.49 -8.29 14.04
N VAL A 17 8.39 -7.64 13.59
CA VAL A 17 7.82 -7.89 12.27
C VAL A 17 8.76 -7.42 11.16
N THR A 18 9.42 -6.26 11.34
CA THR A 18 10.38 -5.75 10.37
C THR A 18 11.64 -6.61 10.34
N ASN A 19 12.10 -7.09 11.50
CA ASN A 19 13.22 -8.03 11.59
C ASN A 19 12.94 -9.32 10.81
N ASP A 20 11.78 -9.93 10.99
CA ASP A 20 11.39 -11.16 10.31
C ASP A 20 11.33 -10.95 8.78
N CYS A 21 10.81 -9.81 8.33
CA CYS A 21 10.81 -9.43 6.92
C CYS A 21 12.23 -9.31 6.36
N ILE A 22 13.14 -8.62 7.07
CA ILE A 22 14.55 -8.49 6.66
C ILE A 22 15.23 -9.86 6.59
N ILE A 23 15.00 -10.74 7.56
CA ILE A 23 15.53 -12.10 7.55
C ILE A 23 15.05 -12.85 6.30
N SER A 24 13.78 -12.78 5.95
CA SER A 24 13.26 -13.42 4.73
C SER A 24 13.88 -12.85 3.45
N LEU A 25 14.21 -11.55 3.44
CA LEU A 25 14.87 -10.90 2.30
C LEU A 25 16.34 -11.28 2.14
N LYS A 26 17.03 -11.72 3.19
CA LYS A 26 18.41 -12.21 3.09
C LYS A 26 18.53 -13.53 2.32
N GLU A 27 17.44 -14.28 2.22
CA GLU A 27 17.39 -15.57 1.52
C GLU A 27 17.04 -15.44 0.02
N ILE A 28 16.84 -14.21 -0.50
CA ILE A 28 16.47 -14.03 -1.90
C ILE A 28 17.67 -14.27 -2.84
N GLN A 29 17.36 -14.86 -3.99
CA GLN A 29 18.35 -15.26 -4.99
C GLN A 29 18.78 -14.13 -5.92
N TYR A 30 18.15 -12.96 -5.88
CA TYR A 30 18.46 -11.81 -6.70
C TYR A 30 19.61 -11.02 -6.10
N ALA A 31 20.83 -11.12 -6.66
CA ALA A 31 22.05 -10.57 -6.06
C ALA A 31 22.14 -9.04 -6.10
N ALA A 32 21.63 -8.38 -7.17
CA ALA A 32 21.76 -6.94 -7.37
C ALA A 32 20.70 -6.12 -6.64
N HIS A 33 20.52 -6.36 -5.32
CA HIS A 33 19.57 -5.63 -4.52
C HIS A 33 20.21 -4.94 -3.30
N THR A 34 19.50 -3.95 -2.78
CA THR A 34 19.83 -3.28 -1.52
C THR A 34 18.54 -3.07 -0.72
N ILE A 35 18.53 -3.49 0.55
CA ILE A 35 17.41 -3.22 1.46
C ILE A 35 17.56 -1.80 2.00
N VAL A 36 16.57 -0.97 1.74
CA VAL A 36 16.47 0.42 2.21
C VAL A 36 15.32 0.50 3.21
N MET A 37 15.66 0.55 4.49
CA MET A 37 14.69 0.68 5.56
C MET A 37 14.52 2.15 5.95
N VAL A 38 13.30 2.65 5.88
CA VAL A 38 12.92 3.96 6.39
C VAL A 38 12.32 3.81 7.78
N ASP A 39 13.00 4.33 8.79
CA ASP A 39 12.42 4.49 10.13
C ASP A 39 11.55 5.75 10.17
N ASN A 40 10.25 5.56 10.14
CA ASN A 40 9.26 6.62 9.93
C ASN A 40 8.87 7.31 11.26
N GLY A 41 9.88 7.78 12.01
CA GLY A 41 9.69 8.46 13.28
C GLY A 41 9.27 7.51 14.41
N SER A 42 9.93 6.34 14.51
CA SER A 42 9.71 5.43 15.64
C SER A 42 10.17 6.02 16.96
N THR A 43 9.44 5.75 18.02
CA THR A 43 9.74 6.21 19.40
C THR A 43 10.24 5.08 20.30
N ASP A 44 10.25 3.84 19.81
CA ASP A 44 10.65 2.62 20.53
C ASP A 44 12.12 2.22 20.30
N GLY A 45 12.85 2.99 19.47
CA GLY A 45 14.23 2.70 19.10
C GLY A 45 14.42 1.56 18.09
N SER A 46 13.33 1.02 17.55
CA SER A 46 13.35 -0.13 16.62
C SER A 46 14.20 0.11 15.38
N GLY A 47 14.20 1.33 14.81
CA GLY A 47 15.01 1.64 13.63
C GLY A 47 16.51 1.44 13.87
N LYS A 48 17.06 1.97 14.97
CA LYS A 48 18.47 1.82 15.32
C LYS A 48 18.83 0.37 15.69
N GLN A 49 17.96 -0.30 16.43
CA GLN A 49 18.16 -1.72 16.80
C GLN A 49 18.22 -2.61 15.56
N LEU A 50 17.32 -2.41 14.59
CA LEU A 50 17.33 -3.12 13.30
C LEU A 50 18.61 -2.86 12.51
N LYS A 51 19.09 -1.61 12.45
CA LYS A 51 20.36 -1.26 11.79
C LYS A 51 21.56 -1.91 12.47
N GLN A 52 21.57 -2.01 13.81
CA GLN A 52 22.64 -2.69 14.56
C GLN A 52 22.64 -4.20 14.29
N LEU A 53 21.46 -4.82 14.20
CA LEU A 53 21.30 -6.26 13.94
C LEU A 53 21.58 -6.62 12.47
N HIS A 54 21.30 -5.69 11.55
CA HIS A 54 21.46 -5.84 10.10
C HIS A 54 22.33 -4.70 9.54
N PRO A 55 23.65 -4.72 9.76
CA PRO A 55 24.53 -3.62 9.37
C PRO A 55 24.62 -3.39 7.86
N GLU A 56 24.22 -4.36 7.03
CA GLU A 56 24.21 -4.27 5.58
C GLU A 56 23.04 -3.44 4.99
N ILE A 57 21.94 -3.26 5.73
CA ILE A 57 20.81 -2.47 5.22
C ILE A 57 21.13 -0.96 5.24
N VAL A 58 20.51 -0.20 4.36
CA VAL A 58 20.50 1.26 4.43
C VAL A 58 19.40 1.71 5.38
N LEU A 59 19.73 2.55 6.37
CA LEU A 59 18.76 3.18 7.26
C LEU A 59 18.56 4.65 6.86
N ILE A 60 17.29 5.03 6.67
CA ILE A 60 16.85 6.43 6.53
C ILE A 60 15.96 6.76 7.72
N GLU A 61 16.32 7.79 8.51
CA GLU A 61 15.56 8.20 9.68
C GLU A 61 14.69 9.42 9.36
N SER A 62 13.40 9.36 9.65
CA SER A 62 12.49 10.50 9.63
C SER A 62 12.27 11.01 11.04
N ALA A 63 12.29 12.33 11.23
CA ALA A 63 12.03 12.94 12.53
C ALA A 63 10.60 12.72 13.05
N THR A 64 9.64 12.49 12.14
CA THR A 64 8.21 12.32 12.47
C THR A 64 7.58 11.26 11.58
N ASN A 65 6.46 10.70 12.03
CA ASN A 65 5.66 9.80 11.20
C ASN A 65 4.97 10.56 10.06
N GLN A 66 5.47 10.36 8.84
CA GLN A 66 4.93 10.95 7.61
C GLN A 66 3.86 10.07 6.92
N GLY A 67 3.36 9.05 7.62
CA GLY A 67 2.45 8.06 7.07
C GLY A 67 3.13 7.08 6.13
N PHE A 68 2.33 6.17 5.61
CA PHE A 68 2.80 5.19 4.64
C PHE A 68 3.37 5.86 3.38
N THR A 69 2.67 6.89 2.91
CA THR A 69 3.04 7.64 1.70
C THR A 69 4.38 8.33 1.84
N GLY A 70 4.56 9.13 2.92
CA GLY A 70 5.79 9.89 3.13
C GLY A 70 6.98 8.99 3.42
N GLY A 71 6.80 7.94 4.24
CA GLY A 71 7.86 6.98 4.51
C GLY A 71 8.36 6.28 3.24
N ASN A 72 7.45 5.78 2.40
CA ASN A 72 7.85 5.17 1.13
C ASN A 72 8.47 6.17 0.15
N ASN A 73 8.01 7.42 0.13
CA ASN A 73 8.59 8.44 -0.72
C ASN A 73 10.06 8.73 -0.38
N LEU A 74 10.43 8.77 0.91
CA LEU A 74 11.83 8.88 1.32
C LEU A 74 12.70 7.74 0.74
N GLY A 75 12.17 6.51 0.75
CA GLY A 75 12.84 5.36 0.13
C GLY A 75 12.94 5.48 -1.39
N PHE A 76 11.89 5.92 -2.07
CA PHE A 76 11.90 6.16 -3.52
C PHE A 76 12.88 7.27 -3.91
N GLU A 77 12.90 8.39 -3.17
CA GLU A 77 13.83 9.49 -3.40
C GLU A 77 15.27 9.03 -3.26
N TYR A 78 15.57 8.24 -2.24
CA TYR A 78 16.88 7.63 -2.06
C TYR A 78 17.23 6.73 -3.24
N SER A 79 16.36 5.80 -3.63
CA SER A 79 16.56 4.89 -4.75
C SER A 79 16.85 5.64 -6.05
N ILE A 80 16.07 6.67 -6.33
CA ILE A 80 16.24 7.51 -7.53
C ILE A 80 17.57 8.28 -7.48
N LYS A 81 17.93 8.84 -6.33
CA LYS A 81 19.16 9.63 -6.12
C LYS A 81 20.41 8.77 -6.25
N GLN A 82 20.38 7.53 -5.74
CA GLN A 82 21.49 6.58 -5.82
C GLN A 82 21.60 5.88 -7.17
N GLY A 83 20.68 6.13 -8.11
CA GLY A 83 20.75 5.60 -9.46
C GLY A 83 20.31 4.14 -9.61
N PHE A 84 19.54 3.59 -8.67
CA PHE A 84 18.94 2.27 -8.86
C PHE A 84 18.03 2.25 -10.09
N ASP A 85 17.99 1.10 -10.80
CA ASP A 85 17.13 0.91 -11.95
C ASP A 85 15.67 0.75 -11.54
N TYR A 86 15.45 0.04 -10.44
CA TYR A 86 14.14 -0.31 -9.91
C TYR A 86 13.97 0.06 -8.44
N SER A 87 12.73 0.35 -8.07
CA SER A 87 12.26 0.38 -6.69
C SER A 87 11.21 -0.71 -6.47
N LEU A 88 11.41 -1.54 -5.45
CA LEU A 88 10.42 -2.45 -4.91
C LEU A 88 9.85 -1.84 -3.62
N LEU A 89 8.60 -1.41 -3.63
CA LEU A 89 7.89 -1.14 -2.39
C LEU A 89 7.44 -2.47 -1.80
N LEU A 90 7.74 -2.68 -0.53
CA LEU A 90 7.38 -3.91 0.19
C LEU A 90 6.97 -3.57 1.62
N ASN A 91 5.80 -4.02 2.04
CA ASN A 91 5.40 -3.89 3.44
C ASN A 91 6.34 -4.67 4.35
N ASN A 92 6.67 -4.09 5.50
CA ASN A 92 7.53 -4.71 6.50
C ASN A 92 6.90 -5.90 7.25
N ASP A 93 5.61 -6.18 7.04
CA ASP A 93 4.88 -7.33 7.58
C ASP A 93 4.67 -8.44 6.53
N THR A 94 5.69 -8.64 5.68
CA THR A 94 5.69 -9.66 4.61
C THR A 94 6.84 -10.65 4.75
N PHE A 95 6.63 -11.85 4.23
CA PHE A 95 7.65 -12.86 3.96
C PHE A 95 7.68 -13.12 2.46
N VAL A 96 8.83 -13.44 1.91
CA VAL A 96 9.01 -13.60 0.47
C VAL A 96 9.56 -14.97 0.11
N GLU A 97 9.19 -15.52 -1.05
CA GLU A 97 9.87 -16.68 -1.61
C GLU A 97 11.23 -16.28 -2.19
N PRO A 98 12.26 -17.16 -2.14
CA PRO A 98 13.62 -16.79 -2.53
C PRO A 98 13.77 -16.26 -3.96
N ASP A 99 12.93 -16.69 -4.90
CA ASP A 99 12.99 -16.32 -6.31
C ASP A 99 12.00 -15.22 -6.72
N PHE A 100 11.22 -14.67 -5.75
CA PHE A 100 10.13 -13.75 -6.05
C PHE A 100 10.57 -12.52 -6.83
N LEU A 101 11.74 -11.96 -6.51
CA LEU A 101 12.27 -10.76 -7.15
C LEU A 101 12.80 -11.04 -8.55
N ASN A 102 13.40 -12.22 -8.76
CA ASN A 102 13.84 -12.67 -10.10
C ASN A 102 12.66 -12.68 -11.07
N HIS A 103 11.51 -13.20 -10.65
CA HIS A 103 10.30 -13.24 -11.45
C HIS A 103 9.83 -11.84 -11.86
N LEU A 104 9.82 -10.89 -10.91
CA LEU A 104 9.34 -9.53 -11.18
C LEU A 104 10.28 -8.78 -12.13
N VAL A 105 11.58 -8.81 -11.87
CA VAL A 105 12.57 -8.10 -12.70
C VAL A 105 12.61 -8.67 -14.10
N ASN A 106 12.75 -9.99 -14.25
CA ASN A 106 12.78 -10.65 -15.56
C ASN A 106 11.53 -10.35 -16.39
N TYR A 107 10.37 -10.32 -15.73
CA TYR A 107 9.12 -9.96 -16.41
C TYR A 107 9.13 -8.53 -16.92
N MET A 108 9.55 -7.56 -16.11
CA MET A 108 9.62 -6.15 -16.51
C MET A 108 10.66 -5.86 -17.57
N GLU A 109 11.77 -6.59 -17.57
CA GLU A 109 12.79 -6.47 -18.64
C GLU A 109 12.29 -7.02 -19.98
N ALA A 110 11.54 -8.13 -19.94
CA ALA A 110 10.95 -8.72 -21.14
C ALA A 110 9.74 -7.94 -21.68
N HIS A 111 9.12 -7.07 -20.86
CA HIS A 111 7.88 -6.36 -21.23
C HIS A 111 8.00 -4.84 -20.98
N PRO A 112 8.64 -4.07 -21.91
CA PRO A 112 8.90 -2.64 -21.72
C PRO A 112 7.66 -1.74 -21.52
N LYS A 113 6.47 -2.23 -21.93
CA LYS A 113 5.19 -1.53 -21.70
C LYS A 113 4.64 -1.68 -20.29
N VAL A 114 5.21 -2.58 -19.46
CA VAL A 114 4.79 -2.77 -18.08
C VAL A 114 5.39 -1.67 -17.21
N GLY A 115 4.54 -0.91 -16.55
CA GLY A 115 4.96 0.18 -15.64
C GLY A 115 5.14 -0.28 -14.21
N ILE A 116 4.26 -1.15 -13.75
CA ILE A 116 4.32 -1.77 -12.42
C ILE A 116 3.97 -3.25 -12.53
N VAL A 117 4.61 -4.07 -11.71
CA VAL A 117 4.25 -5.48 -11.52
C VAL A 117 4.11 -5.78 -10.03
N GLN A 118 3.04 -6.49 -9.64
CA GLN A 118 2.84 -6.99 -8.29
C GLN A 118 2.97 -8.52 -8.23
N PRO A 119 3.49 -9.07 -7.14
CA PRO A 119 3.48 -10.52 -6.90
C PRO A 119 2.07 -11.03 -6.56
N ARG A 120 1.92 -12.36 -6.60
CA ARG A 120 0.80 -13.05 -5.95
C ARG A 120 0.99 -13.00 -4.44
N ILE A 121 -0.01 -12.49 -3.72
CA ILE A 121 0.08 -12.27 -2.29
C ILE A 121 -0.87 -13.23 -1.57
N HIS A 122 -0.33 -14.01 -0.66
CA HIS A 122 -1.06 -14.92 0.23
C HIS A 122 -1.16 -14.34 1.64
N PHE A 123 -2.07 -14.86 2.45
CA PHE A 123 -2.04 -14.67 3.89
C PHE A 123 -0.89 -15.46 4.50
N ASN A 124 -0.17 -14.87 5.48
CA ASN A 124 0.88 -15.61 6.18
C ASN A 124 0.33 -16.65 7.17
N HIS A 125 -0.81 -16.39 7.81
CA HIS A 125 -1.45 -17.31 8.74
C HIS A 125 -2.04 -18.56 8.08
N ASP A 126 -2.40 -18.46 6.80
CA ASP A 126 -2.79 -19.60 5.95
C ASP A 126 -2.31 -19.36 4.52
N ARG A 127 -1.15 -19.91 4.20
CA ARG A 127 -0.49 -19.73 2.89
C ARG A 127 -1.23 -20.35 1.71
N SER A 128 -2.28 -21.12 1.95
CA SER A 128 -3.17 -21.62 0.89
C SER A 128 -4.16 -20.56 0.41
N LEU A 129 -4.42 -19.53 1.23
CA LEU A 129 -5.38 -18.48 0.97
C LEU A 129 -4.73 -17.25 0.34
N LEU A 130 -5.33 -16.75 -0.72
CA LEU A 130 -4.92 -15.51 -1.36
C LEU A 130 -5.36 -14.30 -0.55
N TRP A 131 -4.45 -13.34 -0.36
CA TRP A 131 -4.75 -12.00 0.10
C TRP A 131 -5.06 -11.09 -1.11
N ASN A 132 -4.29 -11.21 -2.21
CA ASN A 132 -4.52 -10.46 -3.44
C ASN A 132 -4.19 -11.32 -4.67
N GLY A 133 -5.18 -11.57 -5.52
CA GLY A 133 -5.08 -12.26 -6.80
C GLY A 133 -5.38 -11.36 -8.00
N GLY A 134 -5.11 -10.05 -7.85
CA GLY A 134 -5.34 -9.00 -8.83
C GLY A 134 -6.42 -8.00 -8.41
N SER A 135 -6.21 -6.72 -8.72
CA SER A 135 -7.00 -5.59 -8.23
C SER A 135 -7.65 -4.81 -9.37
N TYR A 136 -8.92 -4.46 -9.22
CA TYR A 136 -9.77 -3.92 -10.29
C TYR A 136 -10.59 -2.72 -9.81
N TYR A 137 -11.03 -1.90 -10.77
CA TYR A 137 -11.87 -0.73 -10.53
C TYR A 137 -13.17 -0.81 -11.35
N SER A 138 -14.29 -0.78 -10.66
CA SER A 138 -15.60 -0.62 -11.30
C SER A 138 -15.93 0.86 -11.49
N LYS A 139 -15.65 1.41 -12.67
CA LYS A 139 -15.87 2.84 -12.96
C LYS A 139 -17.32 3.28 -12.81
N TRP A 140 -18.29 2.42 -13.12
CA TRP A 140 -19.72 2.71 -13.00
C TRP A 140 -20.20 2.82 -11.55
N LEU A 141 -19.57 2.01 -10.65
CA LEU A 141 -19.93 2.00 -9.23
C LEU A 141 -18.98 2.85 -8.39
N GLY A 142 -17.81 3.21 -8.92
CA GLY A 142 -16.76 3.89 -8.18
C GLY A 142 -16.15 3.03 -7.08
N PHE A 143 -16.08 1.69 -7.27
CA PHE A 143 -15.57 0.75 -6.28
C PHE A 143 -14.28 0.08 -6.72
N LEU A 144 -13.31 0.06 -5.80
CA LEU A 144 -12.11 -0.77 -5.89
C LEU A 144 -12.42 -2.15 -5.31
N TYR A 145 -11.96 -3.20 -5.96
CA TYR A 145 -12.12 -4.56 -5.47
C TYR A 145 -10.93 -5.44 -5.84
N THR A 146 -10.70 -6.46 -5.03
CA THR A 146 -9.62 -7.42 -5.21
C THR A 146 -10.20 -8.80 -5.47
N LYS A 147 -9.72 -9.49 -6.50
CA LYS A 147 -10.08 -10.88 -6.76
C LYS A 147 -9.25 -11.82 -5.89
N GLY A 148 -9.84 -12.94 -5.52
CA GLY A 148 -9.15 -14.00 -4.79
C GLY A 148 -9.05 -13.79 -3.28
N PHE A 149 -9.45 -12.64 -2.72
CA PHE A 149 -9.37 -12.40 -1.29
C PHE A 149 -10.06 -13.50 -0.49
N ASN A 150 -9.32 -14.10 0.45
CA ASN A 150 -9.76 -15.22 1.29
C ASN A 150 -10.25 -16.45 0.50
N ARG A 151 -9.64 -16.73 -0.65
CA ARG A 151 -9.92 -17.89 -1.50
C ARG A 151 -8.66 -18.71 -1.70
N LYS A 152 -8.81 -20.03 -1.77
CA LYS A 152 -7.71 -20.92 -2.15
C LYS A 152 -7.21 -20.62 -3.57
N THR A 153 -5.92 -20.79 -3.79
CA THR A 153 -5.33 -20.68 -5.11
C THR A 153 -5.94 -21.70 -6.06
N SER A 154 -6.29 -21.26 -7.26
CA SER A 154 -6.83 -22.10 -8.34
C SER A 154 -6.22 -21.65 -9.66
N ALA A 155 -6.37 -22.45 -10.73
CA ALA A 155 -5.77 -22.23 -12.05
C ALA A 155 -5.98 -20.79 -12.58
N LYS A 156 -7.13 -20.16 -12.30
CA LYS A 156 -7.41 -18.77 -12.70
C LYS A 156 -6.48 -17.73 -12.06
N TYR A 157 -5.84 -18.04 -10.93
CA TYR A 157 -4.88 -17.13 -10.24
C TYR A 157 -3.41 -17.46 -10.58
N LEU A 158 -3.17 -18.50 -11.40
CA LEU A 158 -1.86 -18.88 -11.91
C LEU A 158 -1.58 -18.34 -13.32
N GLN A 159 -2.32 -17.32 -13.75
CA GLN A 159 -2.17 -16.67 -15.04
C GLN A 159 -1.75 -15.21 -14.85
N PHE A 160 -0.87 -14.72 -15.73
CA PHE A 160 -0.58 -13.30 -15.84
C PHE A 160 -1.85 -12.52 -16.18
N LYS A 161 -2.02 -11.38 -15.53
CA LYS A 161 -3.21 -10.54 -15.76
C LYS A 161 -2.86 -9.07 -15.73
N GLU A 162 -3.38 -8.34 -16.69
CA GLU A 162 -3.46 -6.91 -16.55
C GLU A 162 -4.50 -6.56 -15.48
N VAL A 163 -4.16 -5.60 -14.61
CA VAL A 163 -4.98 -5.15 -13.49
C VAL A 163 -5.24 -3.65 -13.58
N ASP A 164 -6.22 -3.15 -12.85
CA ASP A 164 -6.53 -1.72 -12.88
C ASP A 164 -5.71 -0.90 -11.90
N TRP A 165 -5.33 -1.51 -10.78
CA TRP A 165 -4.46 -0.90 -9.79
C TRP A 165 -3.62 -1.96 -9.08
N ILE A 166 -2.53 -1.53 -8.47
CA ILE A 166 -1.56 -2.36 -7.75
C ILE A 166 -1.64 -2.02 -6.27
N THR A 167 -1.60 -3.03 -5.41
CA THR A 167 -1.62 -2.81 -3.97
C THR A 167 -0.27 -2.31 -3.44
N GLY A 168 -0.30 -1.35 -2.52
CA GLY A 168 0.87 -0.86 -1.80
C GLY A 168 1.52 -1.89 -0.87
N CYS A 169 1.00 -3.13 -0.78
CA CYS A 169 1.66 -4.19 -0.03
C CYS A 169 2.99 -4.60 -0.66
N ALA A 170 3.01 -4.79 -1.99
CA ALA A 170 4.23 -5.12 -2.73
C ALA A 170 4.10 -4.80 -4.21
N PHE A 171 5.04 -4.05 -4.76
CA PHE A 171 5.16 -3.85 -6.21
C PHE A 171 6.56 -3.40 -6.64
N LEU A 172 6.95 -3.81 -7.84
CA LEU A 172 8.18 -3.37 -8.50
C LEU A 172 7.85 -2.37 -9.62
N THR A 173 8.62 -1.28 -9.71
CA THR A 173 8.52 -0.28 -10.77
C THR A 173 9.89 0.27 -11.15
N LYS A 174 10.05 0.74 -12.40
CA LYS A 174 11.28 1.44 -12.84
C LYS A 174 11.37 2.85 -12.26
N ASN A 175 12.54 3.23 -11.77
CA ASN A 175 12.76 4.59 -11.27
C ASN A 175 12.57 5.66 -12.37
N SER A 176 12.81 5.31 -13.62
CA SER A 176 12.52 6.18 -14.77
C SER A 176 11.02 6.48 -14.94
N ILE A 177 10.14 5.56 -14.51
CA ILE A 177 8.69 5.77 -14.51
C ILE A 177 8.29 6.66 -13.33
N LEU A 178 8.83 6.41 -12.13
CA LEU A 178 8.58 7.27 -10.95
C LEU A 178 9.01 8.71 -11.19
N ARG A 179 10.13 8.95 -11.89
CA ARG A 179 10.53 10.32 -12.29
C ARG A 179 9.52 11.01 -13.20
N LYS A 180 8.82 10.26 -14.06
CA LYS A 180 7.81 10.82 -14.99
C LYS A 180 6.44 11.01 -14.32
N THR A 181 6.03 10.06 -13.48
CA THR A 181 4.71 10.09 -12.84
C THR A 181 4.66 10.91 -11.56
N GLY A 182 5.81 11.14 -10.94
CA GLY A 182 5.92 11.53 -9.54
C GLY A 182 5.69 10.34 -8.60
N LEU A 183 5.99 10.55 -7.31
CA LEU A 183 5.93 9.54 -6.26
C LEU A 183 4.49 9.36 -5.73
N LEU A 184 4.33 8.67 -4.61
CA LEU A 184 3.03 8.54 -3.94
C LEU A 184 2.52 9.92 -3.51
N ALA A 185 1.22 10.14 -3.61
CA ALA A 185 0.60 11.43 -3.30
C ALA A 185 0.65 11.73 -1.78
N PRO A 186 1.49 12.67 -1.29
CA PRO A 186 1.79 12.81 0.14
C PRO A 186 0.57 13.21 0.98
N ASN A 187 -0.42 13.88 0.38
CA ASN A 187 -1.65 14.29 1.04
C ASN A 187 -2.59 13.13 1.39
N MET A 188 -2.36 11.93 0.85
CA MET A 188 -3.17 10.75 1.18
C MET A 188 -2.78 10.15 2.54
N PHE A 189 -1.54 10.29 2.96
CA PHE A 189 -0.96 9.76 4.20
C PHE A 189 -0.90 8.22 4.22
N ILE A 190 -2.02 7.53 4.07
CA ILE A 190 -2.19 6.08 3.90
C ILE A 190 -3.57 5.80 3.28
N TYR A 191 -3.71 4.73 2.53
CA TYR A 191 -4.86 4.27 1.75
C TYR A 191 -5.09 5.08 0.47
N SER A 192 -5.21 4.35 -0.62
CA SER A 192 -5.49 4.83 -1.97
C SER A 192 -4.35 5.57 -2.69
N GLU A 193 -3.19 5.77 -2.06
CA GLU A 193 -1.98 6.32 -2.70
C GLU A 193 -1.43 5.39 -3.79
N ASP A 194 -1.57 4.08 -3.59
CA ASP A 194 -1.22 3.02 -4.53
C ASP A 194 -2.16 3.03 -5.76
N VAL A 195 -3.44 3.26 -5.54
CA VAL A 195 -4.43 3.42 -6.60
C VAL A 195 -4.16 4.69 -7.41
N ASP A 196 -3.88 5.81 -6.75
CA ASP A 196 -3.55 7.08 -7.41
C ASP A 196 -2.29 6.94 -8.28
N LEU A 197 -1.22 6.34 -7.75
CA LEU A 197 0.00 6.05 -8.52
C LEU A 197 -0.30 5.15 -9.71
N SER A 198 -1.08 4.09 -9.50
CA SER A 198 -1.50 3.15 -10.54
C SER A 198 -2.20 3.85 -11.69
N PHE A 199 -3.16 4.72 -11.40
CA PHE A 199 -3.91 5.45 -12.42
C PHE A 199 -3.04 6.47 -13.15
N ARG A 200 -2.10 7.13 -12.47
CA ARG A 200 -1.13 8.04 -13.13
C ARG A 200 -0.21 7.30 -14.09
N ILE A 201 0.26 6.12 -13.71
CA ILE A 201 1.10 5.27 -14.57
C ILE A 201 0.31 4.76 -15.79
N LYS A 202 -0.94 4.32 -15.60
CA LYS A 202 -1.83 3.96 -16.72
C LYS A 202 -2.09 5.13 -17.66
N ALA A 203 -2.24 6.34 -17.15
CA ALA A 203 -2.44 7.55 -17.97
C ALA A 203 -1.24 7.87 -18.86
N LEU A 204 -0.03 7.42 -18.52
CA LEU A 204 1.15 7.49 -19.38
C LEU A 204 1.24 6.35 -20.40
N GLY A 205 0.22 5.50 -20.51
CA GLY A 205 0.16 4.39 -21.47
C GLY A 205 0.86 3.10 -21.02
N TYR A 206 1.29 3.00 -19.77
CA TYR A 206 1.86 1.76 -19.22
C TYR A 206 0.80 0.79 -18.74
N GLN A 207 1.13 -0.51 -18.79
CA GLN A 207 0.34 -1.60 -18.24
C GLN A 207 0.70 -1.86 -16.77
N LEU A 208 -0.26 -2.32 -15.99
CA LEU A 208 -0.08 -2.79 -14.62
C LEU A 208 -0.34 -4.30 -14.60
N MET A 209 0.63 -5.08 -14.08
CA MET A 209 0.57 -6.53 -14.20
C MET A 209 0.57 -7.24 -12.85
N TYR A 210 -0.27 -8.25 -12.74
CA TYR A 210 -0.20 -9.26 -11.69
C TYR A 210 0.65 -10.42 -12.18
N HIS A 211 1.69 -10.78 -11.40
CA HIS A 211 2.62 -11.86 -11.68
C HIS A 211 2.32 -13.09 -10.82
N PRO A 212 1.82 -14.20 -11.39
CA PRO A 212 1.32 -15.34 -10.62
C PRO A 212 2.43 -16.21 -9.98
N HIS A 213 3.66 -16.18 -10.51
CA HIS A 213 4.77 -17.03 -10.06
C HIS A 213 5.66 -16.32 -9.03
N SER A 214 5.66 -15.01 -8.97
CA SER A 214 6.26 -14.28 -7.87
C SER A 214 5.35 -14.35 -6.65
N VAL A 215 5.82 -14.87 -5.53
CA VAL A 215 4.98 -15.18 -4.35
C VAL A 215 5.51 -14.52 -3.10
N ILE A 216 4.61 -13.88 -2.35
CA ILE A 216 4.88 -13.36 -1.02
C ILE A 216 3.73 -13.68 -0.06
N TYR A 217 4.00 -13.59 1.24
CA TYR A 217 3.04 -13.83 2.32
C TYR A 217 2.90 -12.59 3.18
N HIS A 218 1.69 -12.16 3.45
CA HIS A 218 1.38 -10.94 4.18
C HIS A 218 0.68 -11.25 5.51
N ILE A 219 1.18 -10.71 6.61
CA ILE A 219 0.54 -10.89 7.93
C ILE A 219 -0.83 -10.24 7.95
N ALA A 220 -0.96 -9.08 7.31
CA ALA A 220 -2.15 -8.29 7.12
C ALA A 220 -2.82 -7.78 8.42
N GLY A 221 -3.19 -6.51 8.40
CA GLY A 221 -3.98 -5.89 9.47
C GLY A 221 -3.19 -5.39 10.68
N MET A 222 -1.86 -5.38 10.63
CA MET A 222 -1.02 -4.81 11.69
C MET A 222 -1.23 -3.29 11.84
N SER A 223 -1.33 -2.57 10.73
CA SER A 223 -1.48 -1.11 10.71
C SER A 223 -2.87 -0.60 11.08
N ASN A 224 -3.91 -1.46 11.00
CA ASN A 224 -5.30 -1.05 11.10
C ASN A 224 -5.91 -1.26 12.50
N LYS A 225 -5.27 -2.07 13.33
CA LYS A 225 -5.81 -2.48 14.63
C LYS A 225 -4.97 -1.89 15.75
N SER A 226 -5.63 -1.28 16.73
CA SER A 226 -4.97 -0.99 18.01
C SER A 226 -4.62 -2.32 18.72
N LYS A 227 -3.49 -2.37 19.42
CA LYS A 227 -3.07 -3.54 20.22
C LYS A 227 -4.12 -3.94 21.26
N THR A 228 -4.93 -2.98 21.70
CA THR A 228 -6.02 -3.19 22.66
C THR A 228 -7.36 -2.79 22.07
N LYS A 229 -8.44 -3.47 22.49
CA LYS A 229 -9.80 -3.16 22.08
C LYS A 229 -10.25 -1.87 22.74
N GLY A 230 -10.38 -0.78 21.99
CA GLY A 230 -10.99 0.47 22.46
C GLY A 230 -12.51 0.34 22.66
N LYS A 231 -13.15 1.40 23.21
CA LYS A 231 -14.62 1.45 23.46
C LYS A 231 -15.46 1.13 22.21
N GLU A 232 -14.97 1.50 21.03
CA GLU A 232 -15.66 1.30 19.74
C GLU A 232 -15.09 0.14 18.91
N GLY A 233 -14.20 -0.70 19.46
CA GLY A 233 -13.59 -1.88 18.82
C GLY A 233 -12.12 -1.67 18.44
N PHE A 234 -11.56 -2.58 17.64
CA PHE A 234 -10.11 -2.61 17.36
C PHE A 234 -9.66 -1.59 16.29
N VAL A 235 -10.52 -1.21 15.35
CA VAL A 235 -10.14 -0.32 14.24
C VAL A 235 -10.20 1.13 14.71
N ASN A 236 -9.10 1.86 14.57
CA ASN A 236 -9.01 3.26 14.96
C ASN A 236 -9.94 4.14 14.08
N PRO A 237 -10.64 5.17 14.64
CA PRO A 237 -11.45 6.11 13.87
C PRO A 237 -10.73 6.80 12.71
N ILE A 238 -9.42 7.08 12.83
CA ILE A 238 -8.59 7.67 11.76
C ILE A 238 -8.58 6.80 10.49
N VAL A 239 -8.65 5.48 10.62
CA VAL A 239 -8.74 4.55 9.48
C VAL A 239 -10.00 4.80 8.66
N HIS A 240 -11.14 5.01 9.34
CA HIS A 240 -12.40 5.32 8.67
C HIS A 240 -12.36 6.71 8.01
N TYR A 241 -11.76 7.70 8.69
CA TYR A 241 -11.57 9.03 8.14
C TYR A 241 -10.74 8.99 6.84
N LEU A 242 -9.53 8.43 6.89
CA LEU A 242 -8.62 8.42 5.74
C LEU A 242 -9.20 7.61 4.57
N ASN A 243 -9.79 6.45 4.83
CA ASN A 243 -10.41 5.64 3.78
C ASN A 243 -11.54 6.39 3.05
N GLN A 244 -12.43 7.06 3.76
CA GLN A 244 -13.56 7.74 3.11
C GLN A 244 -13.11 9.05 2.43
N ARG A 245 -12.23 9.84 3.06
CA ARG A 245 -11.68 11.06 2.47
C ARG A 245 -10.95 10.77 1.16
N ASN A 246 -10.00 9.83 1.20
CA ASN A 246 -9.17 9.49 0.05
C ASN A 246 -10.01 8.84 -1.07
N ARG A 247 -11.02 8.03 -0.70
CA ARG A 247 -11.99 7.48 -1.64
C ARG A 247 -12.71 8.59 -2.41
N ILE A 248 -13.19 9.64 -1.73
CA ILE A 248 -13.87 10.77 -2.38
C ILE A 248 -12.91 11.50 -3.31
N TRP A 249 -11.65 11.70 -2.92
CA TRP A 249 -10.63 12.30 -3.79
C TRP A 249 -10.38 11.47 -5.04
N LEU A 250 -10.25 10.15 -4.92
CA LEU A 250 -10.10 9.28 -6.08
C LEU A 250 -11.32 9.36 -7.03
N LEU A 251 -12.53 9.34 -6.48
CA LEU A 251 -13.75 9.47 -7.27
C LEU A 251 -13.79 10.78 -8.05
N LYS A 252 -13.50 11.90 -7.40
CA LYS A 252 -13.45 13.22 -8.05
C LYS A 252 -12.39 13.28 -9.15
N LYS A 253 -11.25 12.63 -8.96
CA LYS A 253 -10.09 12.71 -9.86
C LYS A 253 -10.19 11.76 -11.05
N TYR A 254 -10.73 10.55 -10.84
CA TYR A 254 -10.60 9.46 -11.80
C TYR A 254 -11.90 8.88 -12.34
N THR A 255 -13.07 9.30 -11.82
CA THR A 255 -14.33 8.82 -12.36
C THR A 255 -14.60 9.51 -13.71
N PRO A 256 -14.77 8.74 -14.81
CA PRO A 256 -15.15 9.31 -16.10
C PRO A 256 -16.46 10.08 -15.99
N TRP A 257 -16.57 11.22 -16.65
CA TRP A 257 -17.72 12.12 -16.55
C TRP A 257 -19.07 11.41 -16.75
N TYR A 258 -19.14 10.46 -17.68
CA TYR A 258 -20.35 9.67 -17.99
C TYR A 258 -20.70 8.61 -16.91
N CYS A 259 -19.76 8.29 -16.02
CA CYS A 259 -19.99 7.41 -14.87
C CYS A 259 -20.27 8.18 -13.57
N VAL A 260 -20.07 9.51 -13.55
CA VAL A 260 -20.23 10.32 -12.32
C VAL A 260 -21.59 10.17 -11.67
N PRO A 261 -22.74 10.19 -12.38
CA PRO A 261 -24.05 10.07 -11.72
C PRO A 261 -24.20 8.75 -10.96
N THR A 262 -23.89 7.63 -11.60
CA THR A 262 -24.05 6.29 -11.01
C THR A 262 -23.01 6.04 -9.88
N ALA A 263 -21.75 6.40 -10.13
CA ALA A 263 -20.71 6.25 -9.11
C ALA A 263 -21.01 7.10 -7.87
N THR A 264 -21.47 8.34 -8.06
CA THR A 264 -21.85 9.22 -6.94
C THR A 264 -23.01 8.65 -6.15
N LEU A 265 -24.09 8.21 -6.79
CA LEU A 265 -25.26 7.63 -6.13
C LEU A 265 -24.85 6.38 -5.32
N CYS A 266 -24.08 5.47 -5.92
CA CYS A 266 -23.59 4.27 -5.24
C CYS A 266 -22.72 4.60 -4.02
N ASN A 267 -21.85 5.62 -4.13
CA ASN A 267 -20.98 6.01 -3.02
C ASN A 267 -21.71 6.78 -1.91
N ILE A 268 -22.71 7.61 -2.24
CA ILE A 268 -23.60 8.23 -1.24
C ILE A 268 -24.31 7.12 -0.46
N PHE A 269 -24.92 6.15 -1.13
CA PHE A 269 -25.59 5.02 -0.51
C PHE A 269 -24.64 4.23 0.40
N TYR A 270 -23.45 3.87 -0.08
CA TYR A 270 -22.43 3.16 0.69
C TYR A 270 -21.99 3.92 1.95
N ILE A 271 -21.70 5.21 1.83
CA ILE A 271 -21.27 6.04 2.97
C ILE A 271 -22.42 6.19 3.97
N SER A 272 -23.67 6.36 3.49
CA SER A 272 -24.85 6.42 4.34
C SER A 272 -25.08 5.13 5.13
N LEU A 273 -24.85 3.97 4.53
CA LEU A 273 -24.90 2.68 5.23
C LEU A 273 -23.85 2.59 6.35
N ILE A 274 -22.62 3.05 6.10
CA ILE A 274 -21.56 3.09 7.11
C ILE A 274 -21.95 4.03 8.27
N MET A 275 -22.46 5.21 7.95
CA MET A 275 -22.90 6.18 8.96
C MET A 275 -24.07 5.62 9.81
N GLY A 276 -25.08 5.02 9.17
CA GLY A 276 -26.19 4.34 9.81
C GLY A 276 -25.73 3.20 10.73
N TYR A 277 -24.81 2.37 10.25
CA TYR A 277 -24.21 1.30 11.05
C TYR A 277 -23.53 1.84 12.31
N PHE A 278 -22.74 2.92 12.21
CA PHE A 278 -22.08 3.50 13.38
C PHE A 278 -23.06 4.18 14.33
N ALA A 279 -24.11 4.83 13.83
CA ALA A 279 -25.16 5.43 14.64
C ALA A 279 -25.92 4.36 15.45
N VAL A 280 -26.42 3.31 14.81
CA VAL A 280 -27.14 2.20 15.46
C VAL A 280 -26.25 1.49 16.50
N ARG A 281 -24.95 1.30 16.20
CA ARG A 281 -24.00 0.69 17.13
C ARG A 281 -23.44 1.65 18.17
N ARG A 282 -23.93 2.90 18.24
CA ARG A 282 -23.48 3.97 19.14
C ARG A 282 -21.96 4.21 19.10
N ARG A 283 -21.35 4.07 17.90
CA ARG A 283 -19.91 4.31 17.67
C ARG A 283 -19.71 5.75 17.17
N PHE A 284 -19.98 6.71 18.05
CA PHE A 284 -20.08 8.12 17.67
C PHE A 284 -18.74 8.75 17.24
N THR A 285 -17.60 8.27 17.77
CA THR A 285 -16.28 8.74 17.34
C THR A 285 -16.01 8.35 15.89
N LYS A 286 -16.35 7.11 15.52
CA LYS A 286 -16.23 6.63 14.12
C LYS A 286 -17.23 7.33 13.20
N LEU A 287 -18.44 7.57 13.66
CA LEU A 287 -19.42 8.34 12.90
C LEU A 287 -18.92 9.75 12.61
N LYS A 288 -18.40 10.46 13.64
CA LYS A 288 -17.77 11.78 13.48
C LYS A 288 -16.63 11.75 12.49
N ALA A 289 -15.76 10.74 12.56
CA ALA A 289 -14.66 10.56 11.63
C ALA A 289 -15.13 10.43 10.17
N VAL A 290 -16.20 9.66 9.89
CA VAL A 290 -16.77 9.53 8.54
C VAL A 290 -17.41 10.84 8.08
N ILE A 291 -18.12 11.57 8.94
CA ILE A 291 -18.71 12.88 8.59
C ILE A 291 -17.60 13.88 8.22
N SER A 292 -16.54 13.97 9.04
CA SER A 292 -15.38 14.82 8.74
C SER A 292 -14.71 14.41 7.44
N ALA A 293 -14.57 13.10 7.18
CA ALA A 293 -14.01 12.59 5.93
C ALA A 293 -14.80 13.01 4.70
N VAL A 294 -16.14 13.01 4.78
CA VAL A 294 -17.00 13.49 3.69
C VAL A 294 -16.80 14.98 3.46
N LYS A 295 -16.80 15.79 4.51
CA LYS A 295 -16.57 17.23 4.43
C LYS A 295 -15.21 17.54 3.77
N ASP A 296 -14.13 16.95 4.27
CA ASP A 296 -12.77 17.22 3.79
C ASP A 296 -12.52 16.62 2.40
N GLY A 297 -13.11 15.45 2.11
CA GLY A 297 -13.07 14.85 0.78
C GLY A 297 -13.75 15.72 -0.29
N LEU A 298 -14.84 16.37 0.04
CA LEU A 298 -15.57 17.28 -0.87
C LEU A 298 -14.85 18.62 -1.00
N SER A 299 -14.38 19.23 0.10
CA SER A 299 -13.69 20.53 0.09
C SER A 299 -12.27 20.48 -0.45
N GLY A 300 -11.62 19.29 -0.45
CA GLY A 300 -10.19 19.14 -0.75
C GLY A 300 -9.28 19.53 0.42
N HIS A 301 -9.85 19.75 1.61
CA HIS A 301 -9.07 20.11 2.80
C HIS A 301 -8.18 18.96 3.27
N ILE A 302 -6.92 19.27 3.56
CA ILE A 302 -5.94 18.33 4.12
C ILE A 302 -5.83 18.63 5.61
N ALA A 303 -6.68 17.99 6.42
CA ALA A 303 -6.51 18.07 7.87
C ALA A 303 -5.24 17.33 8.30
N PRO A 304 -4.52 17.82 9.34
CA PRO A 304 -3.41 17.09 9.92
C PRO A 304 -3.89 15.70 10.37
N ALA A 305 -3.32 14.65 9.81
CA ALA A 305 -3.86 13.29 9.87
C ALA A 305 -3.90 12.66 11.28
N PHE A 306 -3.25 13.24 12.29
CA PHE A 306 -3.03 12.59 13.59
C PHE A 306 -3.59 13.31 14.82
N GLY A 307 -4.07 14.56 14.72
CA GLY A 307 -4.43 15.34 15.91
C GLY A 307 -5.84 15.08 16.46
N GLU A 308 -6.83 14.94 15.59
CA GLU A 308 -8.24 14.97 16.00
C GLU A 308 -8.87 13.62 16.33
N PHE A 309 -8.36 12.52 15.77
CA PHE A 309 -8.94 11.18 15.91
C PHE A 309 -8.02 10.16 16.59
N SER A 310 -6.81 10.56 17.02
CA SER A 310 -6.01 9.74 17.92
C SER A 310 -6.73 9.68 19.26
N GLU A 311 -7.08 8.50 19.74
CA GLU A 311 -7.48 8.35 21.15
C GLU A 311 -6.33 8.92 21.98
N LYS A 312 -6.58 10.01 22.72
CA LYS A 312 -5.69 10.46 23.78
C LYS A 312 -5.49 9.27 24.70
N LYS A 313 -4.23 8.82 24.79
CA LYS A 313 -3.83 7.79 25.76
C LYS A 313 -4.14 8.20 27.17
#